data_18610f1700b22f835c88c221f3d98b5b
#
_entry.id   18610f1700b22f835c88c221f3d98b5b
#
_cell.length_a   1.000
_cell.length_b   1.000
_cell.length_c   1.000
_cell.angle_alpha   90.00
_cell.angle_beta   90.00
_cell.angle_gamma   90.00
#
_symmetry.space_group_name_H-M   'P 1'
#
loop_
_entity.id
_entity.type
_entity.pdbx_description
1 polymer ?
#
loop_
_entity_poly.entity_id
_entity_poly.type
_entity_poly.pdbx_seq_one_letter_code
_entity_poly.pdbx_strand_id
1 'polypeptide(L)'
;MRREVVEDARFRSDSEPGGLRRDARRNRLGVLRAAREVFRERGLEATVRHVAHRAGVSTATVHRRFPGRDAIVADLAEQVAGEWDERWEALARGLPAEVALERALRLVASETVATRACSPDHRELFPERARELEERLHRGLYRLLVGAREAGRISAAVGAEDLRLVLTSVAAVVAAESDEERAERAAQRLVTHFLRSFRGTD
;
A
#
# COMPACT_ATOMS: atom_id res chain seq x y z
N MET A 1 -62.65 -32.31 21.20
CA MET A 1 -62.04 -31.63 20.02
C MET A 1 -61.33 -30.40 20.53
N ARG A 2 -60.01 -30.50 20.77
CA ARG A 2 -59.15 -29.37 21.18
C ARG A 2 -58.30 -28.99 19.98
N ARG A 3 -58.37 -27.72 19.57
CA ARG A 3 -57.49 -27.13 18.57
C ARG A 3 -56.19 -26.75 19.29
N GLU A 4 -55.11 -27.38 18.92
CA GLU A 4 -53.75 -26.93 19.24
C GLU A 4 -53.43 -25.73 18.38
N VAL A 5 -53.09 -24.62 19.06
CA VAL A 5 -52.57 -23.41 18.48
C VAL A 5 -51.04 -23.63 18.37
N VAL A 6 -50.53 -23.75 17.15
CA VAL A 6 -49.10 -23.78 16.90
C VAL A 6 -48.58 -22.35 17.07
N GLU A 7 -47.79 -22.18 18.09
CA GLU A 7 -47.12 -20.93 18.50
C GLU A 7 -45.99 -20.67 17.53
N ASP A 8 -46.13 -19.57 16.79
CA ASP A 8 -45.24 -19.09 15.75
C ASP A 8 -43.89 -18.66 16.42
N ALA A 9 -42.86 -19.46 16.19
CA ALA A 9 -41.52 -19.21 16.73
C ALA A 9 -40.93 -17.95 16.08
N ARG A 10 -40.99 -16.86 16.81
CA ARG A 10 -40.42 -15.55 16.47
C ARG A 10 -38.93 -15.67 16.14
N PHE A 11 -38.64 -15.43 14.90
CA PHE A 11 -37.29 -15.20 14.40
C PHE A 11 -36.74 -13.93 15.09
N ARG A 12 -36.10 -14.10 16.24
CA ARG A 12 -35.31 -13.02 16.89
C ARG A 12 -34.05 -12.84 16.07
N SER A 13 -34.07 -11.77 15.28
CA SER A 13 -32.86 -11.20 14.70
C SER A 13 -31.97 -10.67 15.84
N ASP A 14 -31.02 -11.48 16.28
CA ASP A 14 -29.94 -11.06 17.17
C ASP A 14 -28.97 -10.18 16.38
N SER A 15 -29.37 -8.93 16.15
CA SER A 15 -28.51 -7.87 15.66
C SER A 15 -27.68 -7.35 16.84
N GLU A 16 -26.71 -8.15 17.31
CA GLU A 16 -25.73 -7.66 18.28
C GLU A 16 -24.97 -6.44 17.70
N PRO A 17 -24.74 -5.39 18.50
CA PRO A 17 -24.00 -4.19 18.06
C PRO A 17 -22.60 -4.51 17.50
N GLY A 18 -22.01 -5.63 17.92
CA GLY A 18 -20.73 -6.14 17.40
C GLY A 18 -20.79 -6.77 16.00
N GLY A 19 -21.95 -7.32 15.60
CA GLY A 19 -22.19 -7.89 14.27
C GLY A 19 -22.24 -6.80 13.20
N LEU A 20 -23.05 -5.77 13.43
CA LEU A 20 -23.18 -4.62 12.52
C LEU A 20 -21.87 -3.89 12.29
N ARG A 21 -21.03 -3.73 13.31
CA ARG A 21 -19.70 -3.11 13.18
C ARG A 21 -18.74 -3.98 12.39
N ARG A 22 -18.76 -5.29 12.57
CA ARG A 22 -17.93 -6.25 11.79
C ARG A 22 -18.36 -6.30 10.33
N ASP A 23 -19.62 -6.29 10.04
CA ASP A 23 -20.15 -6.28 8.68
C ASP A 23 -19.88 -4.95 8.00
N ALA A 24 -20.00 -3.85 8.75
CA ALA A 24 -19.62 -2.53 8.30
C ALA A 24 -18.14 -2.45 7.93
N ARG A 25 -17.25 -3.03 8.74
CA ARG A 25 -15.81 -3.07 8.48
C ARG A 25 -15.47 -3.98 7.28
N ARG A 26 -16.09 -5.17 7.20
CA ARG A 26 -15.92 -6.09 6.05
C ARG A 26 -16.34 -5.42 4.73
N ASN A 27 -17.49 -4.76 4.72
CA ASN A 27 -17.98 -4.05 3.55
C ASN A 27 -17.06 -2.89 3.16
N ARG A 28 -16.50 -2.12 4.14
CA ARG A 28 -15.52 -1.06 3.86
C ARG A 28 -14.28 -1.62 3.18
N LEU A 29 -13.71 -2.69 3.72
CA LEU A 29 -12.54 -3.36 3.14
C LEU A 29 -12.83 -3.95 1.75
N GLY A 30 -14.04 -4.47 1.53
CA GLY A 30 -14.50 -4.95 0.22
C GLY A 30 -14.54 -3.83 -0.82
N VAL A 31 -15.07 -2.66 -0.45
CA VAL A 31 -15.10 -1.47 -1.32
C VAL A 31 -13.69 -0.97 -1.62
N LEU A 32 -12.79 -0.90 -0.63
CA LEU A 32 -11.40 -0.45 -0.84
C LEU A 32 -10.62 -1.42 -1.73
N ARG A 33 -10.83 -2.73 -1.59
CA ARG A 33 -10.22 -3.73 -2.48
C ARG A 33 -10.67 -3.56 -3.92
N ALA A 34 -11.98 -3.42 -4.13
CA ALA A 34 -12.54 -3.15 -5.44
C ALA A 34 -12.03 -1.82 -6.03
N ALA A 35 -11.90 -0.79 -5.18
CA ALA A 35 -11.36 0.50 -5.59
C ALA A 35 -9.91 0.39 -6.06
N ARG A 36 -9.05 -0.34 -5.33
CA ARG A 36 -7.64 -0.57 -5.71
C ARG A 36 -7.54 -1.20 -7.10
N GLU A 37 -8.38 -2.21 -7.39
CA GLU A 37 -8.43 -2.84 -8.71
C GLU A 37 -8.91 -1.88 -9.80
N VAL A 38 -10.01 -1.17 -9.55
CA VAL A 38 -10.61 -0.24 -10.52
C VAL A 38 -9.66 0.92 -10.83
N PHE A 39 -9.00 1.50 -9.82
CA PHE A 39 -8.04 2.58 -10.04
C PHE A 39 -6.79 2.09 -10.79
N ARG A 40 -6.34 0.86 -10.55
CA ARG A 40 -5.24 0.26 -11.30
C ARG A 40 -5.59 0.04 -12.78
N GLU A 41 -6.81 -0.41 -13.07
CA GLU A 41 -7.27 -0.72 -14.43
C GLU A 41 -7.63 0.53 -15.23
N ARG A 42 -8.17 1.56 -14.58
CA ARG A 42 -8.81 2.71 -15.23
C ARG A 42 -8.17 4.06 -14.93
N GLY A 43 -7.20 4.11 -14.02
CA GLY A 43 -6.52 5.36 -13.67
C GLY A 43 -7.51 6.50 -13.40
N LEU A 44 -7.39 7.58 -14.19
CA LEU A 44 -8.21 8.79 -14.13
C LEU A 44 -9.70 8.54 -14.40
N GLU A 45 -10.02 7.59 -15.27
CA GLU A 45 -11.37 7.24 -15.68
C GLU A 45 -12.15 6.46 -14.61
N ALA A 46 -11.49 6.11 -13.49
CA ALA A 46 -12.11 5.41 -12.38
C ALA A 46 -13.18 6.28 -11.68
N THR A 47 -14.39 5.78 -11.59
CA THR A 47 -15.52 6.46 -10.93
C THR A 47 -16.02 5.66 -9.73
N VAL A 48 -16.73 6.32 -8.82
CA VAL A 48 -17.43 5.66 -7.69
C VAL A 48 -18.39 4.58 -8.18
N ARG A 49 -18.99 4.78 -9.35
CA ARG A 49 -19.88 3.79 -9.99
C ARG A 49 -19.14 2.52 -10.39
N HIS A 50 -17.94 2.65 -10.94
CA HIS A 50 -17.09 1.52 -11.29
C HIS A 50 -16.69 0.73 -10.03
N VAL A 51 -16.35 1.44 -8.95
CA VAL A 51 -16.01 0.83 -7.65
C VAL A 51 -17.21 0.08 -7.07
N ALA A 52 -18.39 0.70 -7.06
CA ALA A 52 -19.61 0.09 -6.56
C ALA A 52 -19.96 -1.21 -7.32
N HIS A 53 -19.88 -1.16 -8.66
CA HIS A 53 -20.10 -2.33 -9.53
C HIS A 53 -19.11 -3.46 -9.22
N ARG A 54 -17.81 -3.14 -9.14
CA ARG A 54 -16.76 -4.12 -8.82
C ARG A 54 -16.92 -4.72 -7.41
N ALA A 55 -17.36 -3.91 -6.44
CA ALA A 55 -17.61 -4.34 -5.07
C ALA A 55 -18.91 -5.11 -4.88
N GLY A 56 -19.78 -5.21 -5.90
CA GLY A 56 -21.08 -5.86 -5.82
C GLY A 56 -22.08 -5.12 -4.91
N VAL A 57 -21.95 -3.80 -4.76
CA VAL A 57 -22.83 -2.98 -3.92
C VAL A 57 -23.44 -1.82 -4.71
N SER A 58 -24.51 -1.22 -4.15
CA SER A 58 -25.11 -0.03 -4.77
C SER A 58 -24.19 1.19 -4.61
N THR A 59 -24.24 2.12 -5.58
CA THR A 59 -23.56 3.41 -5.49
C THR A 59 -23.93 4.19 -4.23
N ALA A 60 -25.20 4.12 -3.82
CA ALA A 60 -25.69 4.71 -2.58
C ALA A 60 -25.01 4.10 -1.33
N THR A 61 -24.70 2.81 -1.37
CA THR A 61 -23.97 2.13 -0.29
C THR A 61 -22.54 2.65 -0.20
N VAL A 62 -21.87 2.87 -1.34
CA VAL A 62 -20.53 3.47 -1.36
C VAL A 62 -20.58 4.91 -0.85
N HIS A 63 -21.51 5.75 -1.35
CA HIS A 63 -21.62 7.16 -0.93
C HIS A 63 -21.92 7.35 0.56
N ARG A 64 -22.67 6.44 1.18
CA ARG A 64 -22.87 6.50 2.64
C ARG A 64 -21.59 6.35 3.46
N ARG A 65 -20.56 5.71 2.91
CA ARG A 65 -19.30 5.45 3.59
C ARG A 65 -18.16 6.34 3.13
N PHE A 66 -18.21 6.71 1.87
CA PHE A 66 -17.22 7.54 1.20
C PHE A 66 -17.98 8.66 0.49
N PRO A 67 -17.91 9.91 0.98
CA PRO A 67 -18.63 11.03 0.40
C PRO A 67 -18.25 11.35 -1.05
N GLY A 68 -17.17 10.75 -1.57
CA GLY A 68 -16.73 10.90 -2.94
C GLY A 68 -15.51 10.05 -3.26
N ARG A 69 -14.98 10.23 -4.46
CA ARG A 69 -13.76 9.58 -4.96
C ARG A 69 -12.56 9.86 -4.04
N ASP A 70 -12.40 11.12 -3.64
CA ASP A 70 -11.26 11.57 -2.83
C ASP A 70 -11.20 10.88 -1.47
N ALA A 71 -12.37 10.62 -0.86
CA ALA A 71 -12.45 9.86 0.38
C ALA A 71 -12.03 8.39 0.20
N ILE A 72 -12.37 7.78 -0.94
CA ILE A 72 -11.92 6.41 -1.27
C ILE A 72 -10.40 6.40 -1.45
N VAL A 73 -9.85 7.39 -2.16
CA VAL A 73 -8.41 7.50 -2.40
C VAL A 73 -7.65 7.75 -1.10
N ALA A 74 -8.17 8.62 -0.22
CA ALA A 74 -7.57 8.88 1.09
C ALA A 74 -7.50 7.61 1.94
N ASP A 75 -8.58 6.84 2.00
CA ASP A 75 -8.61 5.57 2.73
C ASP A 75 -7.69 4.50 2.12
N LEU A 76 -7.60 4.46 0.79
CA LEU A 76 -6.66 3.56 0.11
C LEU A 76 -5.21 3.92 0.41
N ALA A 77 -4.88 5.21 0.38
CA ALA A 77 -3.53 5.68 0.71
C ALA A 77 -3.16 5.31 2.16
N GLU A 78 -4.09 5.49 3.11
CA GLU A 78 -3.87 5.11 4.50
C GLU A 78 -3.72 3.59 4.68
N GLN A 79 -4.53 2.80 3.97
CA GLN A 79 -4.40 1.34 3.99
C GLN A 79 -3.03 0.91 3.45
N VAL A 80 -2.61 1.43 2.30
CA VAL A 80 -1.30 1.13 1.70
C VAL A 80 -0.17 1.54 2.64
N ALA A 81 -0.27 2.72 3.23
CA ALA A 81 0.72 3.19 4.20
C ALA A 81 0.82 2.27 5.44
N GLY A 82 -0.32 1.79 5.95
CA GLY A 82 -0.35 0.82 7.05
C GLY A 82 0.28 -0.53 6.66
N GLU A 83 -0.01 -1.04 5.46
CA GLU A 83 0.60 -2.26 4.93
C GLU A 83 2.15 -2.13 4.85
N TRP A 84 2.66 -0.96 4.47
CA TRP A 84 4.08 -0.68 4.44
C TRP A 84 4.70 -0.62 5.84
N ASP A 85 4.03 0.05 6.79
CA ASP A 85 4.52 0.12 8.17
C ASP A 85 4.62 -1.28 8.80
N GLU A 86 3.62 -2.14 8.60
CA GLU A 86 3.65 -3.54 9.05
C GLU A 86 4.81 -4.32 8.43
N ARG A 87 5.08 -4.12 7.13
CA ARG A 87 6.21 -4.75 6.42
C ARG A 87 7.56 -4.29 6.99
N TRP A 88 7.73 -2.97 7.24
CA TRP A 88 8.96 -2.44 7.84
C TRP A 88 9.21 -3.01 9.23
N GLU A 89 8.18 -3.06 10.05
CA GLU A 89 8.28 -3.64 11.38
C GLU A 89 8.59 -5.15 11.35
N ALA A 90 7.99 -5.89 10.43
CA ALA A 90 8.26 -7.32 10.28
C ALA A 90 9.71 -7.57 9.85
N LEU A 91 10.23 -6.78 8.90
CA LEU A 91 11.63 -6.86 8.47
C LEU A 91 12.59 -6.50 9.61
N ALA A 92 12.32 -5.42 10.35
CA ALA A 92 13.16 -4.97 11.46
C ALA A 92 13.23 -5.99 12.60
N ARG A 93 12.13 -6.71 12.88
CA ARG A 93 12.09 -7.71 13.95
C ARG A 93 12.65 -9.07 13.54
N GLY A 94 12.50 -9.43 12.27
CA GLY A 94 12.76 -10.79 11.78
C GLY A 94 14.14 -11.01 11.16
N LEU A 95 14.91 -9.96 10.89
CA LEU A 95 16.14 -10.04 10.11
C LEU A 95 17.27 -9.21 10.72
N PRO A 96 18.55 -9.57 10.46
CA PRO A 96 19.68 -8.68 10.68
C PRO A 96 19.46 -7.35 9.95
N ALA A 97 19.91 -6.24 10.54
CA ALA A 97 19.56 -4.90 10.12
C ALA A 97 19.93 -4.59 8.66
N GLU A 98 21.10 -5.04 8.19
CA GLU A 98 21.54 -4.89 6.80
C GLU A 98 20.67 -5.70 5.82
N VAL A 99 20.21 -6.89 6.25
CA VAL A 99 19.34 -7.75 5.43
C VAL A 99 17.93 -7.15 5.36
N ALA A 100 17.45 -6.58 6.46
CA ALA A 100 16.18 -5.87 6.52
C ALA A 100 16.14 -4.68 5.56
N LEU A 101 17.19 -3.85 5.57
CA LEU A 101 17.34 -2.70 4.65
C LEU A 101 17.42 -3.17 3.19
N GLU A 102 18.24 -4.18 2.90
CA GLU A 102 18.35 -4.73 1.54
C GLU A 102 16.99 -5.23 1.03
N ARG A 103 16.28 -6.05 1.83
CA ARG A 103 14.95 -6.56 1.44
C ARG A 103 13.93 -5.45 1.26
N ALA A 104 13.96 -4.44 2.12
CA ALA A 104 13.09 -3.29 2.03
C ALA A 104 13.30 -2.52 0.71
N LEU A 105 14.53 -2.21 0.33
CA LEU A 105 14.84 -1.52 -0.93
C LEU A 105 14.45 -2.35 -2.15
N ARG A 106 14.71 -3.66 -2.13
CA ARG A 106 14.30 -4.58 -3.21
C ARG A 106 12.78 -4.65 -3.35
N LEU A 107 12.06 -4.71 -2.24
CA LEU A 107 10.60 -4.72 -2.24
C LEU A 107 10.03 -3.44 -2.82
N VAL A 108 10.58 -2.27 -2.45
CA VAL A 108 10.15 -0.99 -3.03
C VAL A 108 10.43 -0.95 -4.54
N ALA A 109 11.58 -1.47 -4.99
CA ALA A 109 11.90 -1.53 -6.42
C ALA A 109 10.88 -2.36 -7.19
N SER A 110 10.54 -3.57 -6.72
CA SER A 110 9.52 -4.43 -7.36
C SER A 110 8.12 -3.80 -7.33
N GLU A 111 7.72 -3.18 -6.23
CA GLU A 111 6.43 -2.46 -6.16
C GLU A 111 6.39 -1.25 -7.10
N THR A 112 7.51 -0.56 -7.29
CA THR A 112 7.61 0.55 -8.26
C THR A 112 7.37 0.06 -9.69
N VAL A 113 7.90 -1.10 -10.04
CA VAL A 113 7.64 -1.75 -11.35
C VAL A 113 6.17 -2.15 -11.47
N ALA A 114 5.63 -2.86 -10.48
CA ALA A 114 4.25 -3.35 -10.49
C ALA A 114 3.20 -2.22 -10.54
N THR A 115 3.53 -1.03 -9.99
CA THR A 115 2.62 0.11 -9.91
C THR A 115 2.88 1.17 -10.98
N ARG A 116 3.89 1.01 -11.84
CA ARG A 116 4.29 2.04 -12.82
C ARG A 116 3.16 2.46 -13.75
N ALA A 117 2.30 1.51 -14.14
CA ALA A 117 1.14 1.78 -14.99
C ALA A 117 0.05 2.62 -14.31
N CYS A 118 0.08 2.69 -12.98
CA CYS A 118 -0.88 3.44 -12.16
C CYS A 118 -0.30 4.77 -11.62
N SER A 119 1.01 4.98 -11.79
CA SER A 119 1.76 5.97 -11.01
C SER A 119 1.66 7.43 -11.49
N PRO A 120 1.76 7.77 -12.78
CA PRO A 120 1.75 9.18 -13.20
C PRO A 120 0.46 9.89 -12.80
N ASP A 121 -0.67 9.25 -13.07
CA ASP A 121 -2.00 9.82 -12.90
C ASP A 121 -2.37 10.08 -11.43
N HIS A 122 -1.91 9.22 -10.52
CA HIS A 122 -2.19 9.39 -9.09
C HIS A 122 -1.46 10.58 -8.47
N ARG A 123 -0.21 10.82 -8.88
CA ARG A 123 0.58 11.96 -8.41
C ARG A 123 0.02 13.28 -8.90
N GLU A 124 -0.47 13.32 -10.13
CA GLU A 124 -1.09 14.52 -10.70
C GLU A 124 -2.44 14.83 -10.07
N LEU A 125 -3.24 13.80 -9.80
CA LEU A 125 -4.59 13.97 -9.23
C LEU A 125 -4.62 14.25 -7.74
N PHE A 126 -3.70 13.64 -6.99
CA PHE A 126 -3.67 13.68 -5.53
C PHE A 126 -2.24 13.95 -5.02
N PRO A 127 -1.63 15.09 -5.42
CA PRO A 127 -0.22 15.36 -5.16
C PRO A 127 0.12 15.37 -3.65
N GLU A 128 -0.77 15.86 -2.82
CA GLU A 128 -0.57 15.87 -1.38
C GLU A 128 -0.58 14.46 -0.78
N ARG A 129 -1.51 13.61 -1.22
CA ARG A 129 -1.60 12.21 -0.76
C ARG A 129 -0.42 11.38 -1.23
N ALA A 130 0.02 11.58 -2.46
CA ALA A 130 1.21 10.92 -2.98
C ALA A 130 2.44 11.31 -2.16
N ARG A 131 2.60 12.60 -1.83
CA ARG A 131 3.70 13.09 -1.01
C ARG A 131 3.65 12.54 0.43
N GLU A 132 2.47 12.53 1.07
CA GLU A 132 2.30 11.95 2.42
C GLU A 132 2.71 10.47 2.45
N LEU A 133 2.31 9.70 1.44
CA LEU A 133 2.67 8.28 1.32
C LEU A 133 4.18 8.11 1.09
N GLU A 134 4.78 8.91 0.20
CA GLU A 134 6.22 8.91 -0.05
C GLU A 134 7.02 9.25 1.21
N GLU A 135 6.61 10.27 1.96
CA GLU A 135 7.26 10.64 3.22
C GLU A 135 7.16 9.54 4.27
N ARG A 136 6.02 8.85 4.34
CA ARG A 136 5.83 7.73 5.27
C ARG A 136 6.70 6.53 4.90
N LEU A 137 6.78 6.21 3.60
CA LEU A 137 7.67 5.19 3.05
C LEU A 137 9.14 5.50 3.37
N HIS A 138 9.56 6.73 3.13
CA HIS A 138 10.90 7.21 3.44
C HIS A 138 11.24 7.08 4.93
N ARG A 139 10.34 7.49 5.82
CA ARG A 139 10.55 7.36 7.28
C ARG A 139 10.75 5.91 7.70
N GLY A 140 9.99 4.98 7.12
CA GLY A 140 10.13 3.55 7.39
C GLY A 140 11.49 3.02 6.95
N LEU A 141 11.90 3.32 5.73
CA LEU A 141 13.21 2.93 5.18
C LEU A 141 14.36 3.56 5.97
N TYR A 142 14.23 4.82 6.38
CA TYR A 142 15.24 5.50 7.16
C TYR A 142 15.46 4.86 8.53
N ARG A 143 14.41 4.38 9.18
CA ARG A 143 14.54 3.60 10.44
C ARG A 143 15.37 2.33 10.23
N LEU A 144 15.16 1.60 9.12
CA LEU A 144 15.96 0.42 8.78
C LEU A 144 17.42 0.78 8.47
N LEU A 145 17.66 1.91 7.78
CA LEU A 145 19.00 2.42 7.54
C LEU A 145 19.72 2.75 8.85
N VAL A 146 19.07 3.44 9.78
CA VAL A 146 19.64 3.77 11.10
C VAL A 146 20.04 2.48 11.83
N GLY A 147 19.18 1.48 11.87
CA GLY A 147 19.51 0.19 12.48
C GLY A 147 20.72 -0.50 11.82
N ALA A 148 20.84 -0.43 10.50
CA ALA A 148 21.98 -1.01 9.77
C ALA A 148 23.29 -0.23 10.03
N ARG A 149 23.21 1.10 10.20
CA ARG A 149 24.36 1.94 10.60
C ARG A 149 24.81 1.65 12.03
N GLU A 150 23.87 1.58 12.97
CA GLU A 150 24.14 1.26 14.38
C GLU A 150 24.77 -0.13 14.53
N ALA A 151 24.40 -1.07 13.66
CA ALA A 151 25.03 -2.39 13.59
C ALA A 151 26.41 -2.39 12.88
N GLY A 152 26.90 -1.23 12.42
CA GLY A 152 28.19 -1.11 11.73
C GLY A 152 28.23 -1.75 10.34
N ARG A 153 27.05 -2.00 9.72
CA ARG A 153 26.95 -2.68 8.42
C ARG A 153 26.86 -1.73 7.24
N ILE A 154 26.54 -0.49 7.51
CA ILE A 154 26.40 0.60 6.53
C ILE A 154 27.24 1.78 7.03
N SER A 155 27.91 2.48 6.11
CA SER A 155 28.69 3.66 6.42
C SER A 155 27.86 4.71 7.16
N ALA A 156 28.46 5.36 8.16
CA ALA A 156 27.84 6.47 8.89
C ALA A 156 27.54 7.68 7.99
N ALA A 157 28.24 7.80 6.85
CA ALA A 157 28.04 8.87 5.87
C ALA A 157 26.73 8.73 5.08
N VAL A 158 26.16 7.51 4.99
CA VAL A 158 24.91 7.27 4.26
C VAL A 158 23.73 7.80 5.06
N GLY A 159 22.93 8.68 4.46
CA GLY A 159 21.83 9.38 5.11
C GLY A 159 20.49 9.29 4.37
N ALA A 160 19.56 10.14 4.79
CA ALA A 160 18.22 10.20 4.19
C ALA A 160 18.26 10.63 2.71
N GLU A 161 19.18 11.50 2.33
CA GLU A 161 19.35 11.95 0.95
C GLU A 161 19.79 10.83 0.02
N ASP A 162 20.65 9.92 0.49
CA ASP A 162 21.07 8.75 -0.29
C ASP A 162 19.89 7.81 -0.54
N LEU A 163 19.04 7.58 0.47
CA LEU A 163 17.79 6.82 0.27
C LEU A 163 16.86 7.48 -0.74
N ARG A 164 16.74 8.83 -0.69
CA ARG A 164 15.93 9.56 -1.66
C ARG A 164 16.48 9.41 -3.06
N LEU A 165 17.81 9.50 -3.21
CA LEU A 165 18.49 9.28 -4.47
C LEU A 165 18.24 7.87 -5.02
N VAL A 166 18.33 6.83 -4.17
CA VAL A 166 17.98 5.44 -4.58
C VAL A 166 16.57 5.36 -5.11
N LEU A 167 15.58 5.85 -4.38
CA LEU A 167 14.17 5.74 -4.76
C LEU A 167 13.86 6.52 -6.04
N THR A 168 14.40 7.73 -6.18
CA THR A 168 14.26 8.54 -7.40
C THR A 168 14.91 7.85 -8.59
N SER A 169 16.11 7.28 -8.41
CA SER A 169 16.80 6.55 -9.47
C SER A 169 16.06 5.29 -9.89
N VAL A 170 15.50 4.53 -8.94
CA VAL A 170 14.65 3.37 -9.22
C VAL A 170 13.43 3.79 -10.05
N ALA A 171 12.73 4.84 -9.62
CA ALA A 171 11.56 5.33 -10.36
C ALA A 171 11.92 5.78 -11.78
N ALA A 172 13.04 6.47 -11.96
CA ALA A 172 13.51 6.93 -13.27
C ALA A 172 13.88 5.76 -14.19
N VAL A 173 14.58 4.75 -13.68
CA VAL A 173 14.93 3.54 -14.45
C VAL A 173 13.69 2.76 -14.85
N VAL A 174 12.74 2.59 -13.95
CA VAL A 174 11.47 1.91 -14.22
C VAL A 174 10.66 2.66 -15.28
N ALA A 175 10.62 3.98 -15.21
CA ALA A 175 9.91 4.80 -16.19
C ALA A 175 10.55 4.78 -17.60
N ALA A 176 11.87 4.58 -17.69
CA ALA A 176 12.60 4.53 -18.95
C ALA A 176 12.43 3.19 -19.72
N GLU A 177 12.02 2.13 -19.04
CA GLU A 177 11.87 0.80 -19.63
C GLU A 177 10.41 0.53 -20.00
N SER A 178 10.15 0.04 -21.21
CA SER A 178 8.81 -0.33 -21.66
C SER A 178 8.42 -1.76 -21.26
N ASP A 179 9.40 -2.63 -21.13
CA ASP A 179 9.26 -4.05 -20.77
C ASP A 179 9.35 -4.24 -19.26
N GLU A 180 8.38 -4.96 -18.69
CA GLU A 180 8.28 -5.15 -17.23
C GLU A 180 9.44 -5.96 -16.65
N GLU A 181 9.87 -7.03 -17.34
CA GLU A 181 10.99 -7.83 -16.87
C GLU A 181 12.32 -7.07 -16.94
N ARG A 182 12.50 -6.23 -17.96
CA ARG A 182 13.69 -5.36 -18.05
C ARG A 182 13.68 -4.31 -16.97
N ALA A 183 12.53 -3.68 -16.71
CA ALA A 183 12.35 -2.72 -15.62
C ALA A 183 12.71 -3.35 -14.26
N GLU A 184 12.19 -4.56 -13.98
CA GLU A 184 12.49 -5.28 -12.74
C GLU A 184 13.99 -5.58 -12.62
N ARG A 185 14.61 -6.15 -13.65
CA ARG A 185 16.05 -6.44 -13.64
C ARG A 185 16.91 -5.20 -13.44
N ALA A 186 16.56 -4.10 -14.11
CA ALA A 186 17.29 -2.83 -14.01
C ALA A 186 17.15 -2.22 -12.61
N ALA A 187 15.94 -2.19 -12.05
CA ALA A 187 15.67 -1.70 -10.71
C ALA A 187 16.42 -2.50 -9.63
N GLN A 188 16.37 -3.84 -9.70
CA GLN A 188 17.08 -4.71 -8.75
C GLN A 188 18.61 -4.57 -8.87
N ARG A 189 19.13 -4.40 -10.08
CA ARG A 189 20.54 -4.16 -10.31
C ARG A 189 20.99 -2.82 -9.72
N LEU A 190 20.17 -1.78 -9.90
CA LEU A 190 20.42 -0.46 -9.32
C LEU A 190 20.51 -0.51 -7.79
N VAL A 191 19.52 -1.15 -7.15
CA VAL A 191 19.54 -1.39 -5.69
C VAL A 191 20.82 -2.09 -5.25
N THR A 192 21.27 -3.11 -6.02
CA THR A 192 22.50 -3.82 -5.71
C THR A 192 23.74 -2.91 -5.76
N HIS A 193 23.82 -1.98 -6.72
CA HIS A 193 24.91 -1.02 -6.80
C HIS A 193 24.91 -0.04 -5.62
N PHE A 194 23.76 0.50 -5.24
CA PHE A 194 23.63 1.36 -4.08
C PHE A 194 24.02 0.65 -2.78
N LEU A 195 23.53 -0.58 -2.57
CA LEU A 195 23.88 -1.36 -1.39
C LEU A 195 25.38 -1.64 -1.28
N ARG A 196 26.06 -1.84 -2.41
CA ARG A 196 27.53 -1.98 -2.42
C ARG A 196 28.25 -0.68 -2.07
N SER A 197 27.77 0.47 -2.56
CA SER A 197 28.34 1.77 -2.22
C SER A 197 28.07 2.19 -0.78
N PHE A 198 27.00 1.67 -0.16
CA PHE A 198 26.63 1.96 1.23
C PHE A 198 27.50 1.20 2.25
N ARG A 199 28.04 0.05 1.85
CA ARG A 199 29.04 -0.67 2.66
C ARG A 199 30.34 0.13 2.57
N GLY A 200 30.78 0.73 3.67
CA GLY A 200 32.03 1.46 3.70
C GLY A 200 33.17 0.58 3.15
N THR A 201 34.04 1.15 2.35
CA THR A 201 35.37 0.59 2.12
C THR A 201 36.14 0.76 3.42
N ASP A 202 36.43 -0.35 4.11
CA ASP A 202 37.48 -0.39 5.17
C ASP A 202 38.80 0.08 4.61
#